data_2df1624fb769ba1a02fc4bde8a8bf22c
#
_entry.id   2df1624fb769ba1a02fc4bde8a8bf22c
#
_cell.length_a   1.000
_cell.length_b   1.000
_cell.length_c   1.000
_cell.angle_alpha   90.00
_cell.angle_beta   90.00
_cell.angle_gamma   90.00
#
_symmetry.space_group_name_H-M   'P 1'
#
loop_
_entity.id
_entity.type
_entity.pdbx_description
1 polymer ?
#
loop_
_entity_poly.entity_id
_entity_poly.type
_entity_poly.pdbx_seq_one_letter_code
_entity_poly.pdbx_strand_id
1 'polypeptide(L)'
;MGLFDSFDINEEISKDGKQDEKTDPAVNKKNYPDNNIRDNFLFGNNSTGAAAIKDDTGEEEFNCNLNQKHVFDNFVKGDSNELAIAAAYAITNNPGKTYNPFFIYGGVGLGKTHLIQAIGNEILKKFPGKKVYYTTAPDFTTQFTNNIAQSRIDFSTNKYGTKKLDSFYKSLDVLILDDIQYLSGKEKTQDFMYQIFNTLYNQKKHIIFSSDKPVSQIKGIEERLISRFQWGITTDIQPPNWEMRVAIIQNKFDESNIDVPEEVVHFIATNIKDSIRTIEGCIVGIIADSVLRYKGEINLEIAENVIGRVIGNVRRAKNISIENIIYTVAGYYKISENQILSRKRTKEIAQARQIAMFLAKDLTTLTLESIGLNFGGKDHATVLYSYNTITALSKKDNNVFNQISEIKEILKNL
;
A
#
# COMPACT_ATOMS: atom_id res chain seq x y z
N MET A 1 -27.78 -33.98 -19.12
CA MET A 1 -28.85 -33.72 -18.17
C MET A 1 -28.26 -32.75 -17.18
N GLY A 2 -28.30 -31.47 -17.32
CA GLY A 2 -29.35 -30.54 -17.59
C GLY A 2 -29.70 -29.85 -16.29
N LEU A 3 -29.37 -28.55 -16.21
CA LEU A 3 -30.13 -27.55 -15.45
C LEU A 3 -29.22 -26.36 -15.14
N PHE A 4 -29.19 -25.39 -16.01
CA PHE A 4 -29.06 -23.98 -15.72
C PHE A 4 -29.79 -23.23 -16.83
N ASP A 5 -31.09 -23.06 -16.62
CA ASP A 5 -31.90 -22.15 -17.40
C ASP A 5 -31.77 -20.72 -16.85
N SER A 6 -31.58 -19.83 -17.80
CA SER A 6 -31.67 -18.40 -17.82
C SER A 6 -32.76 -17.79 -16.95
N PHE A 7 -32.42 -16.78 -16.16
CA PHE A 7 -33.37 -15.75 -15.68
C PHE A 7 -33.16 -14.47 -16.48
N ASP A 8 -34.02 -14.27 -17.47
CA ASP A 8 -34.33 -12.99 -18.09
C ASP A 8 -35.15 -12.14 -17.12
N ILE A 9 -34.64 -10.99 -16.71
CA ILE A 9 -35.43 -9.93 -16.04
C ILE A 9 -35.41 -8.70 -16.95
N ASN A 10 -36.27 -8.75 -17.97
CA ASN A 10 -36.71 -7.57 -18.72
C ASN A 10 -38.12 -7.85 -19.23
N GLU A 11 -39.12 -7.50 -18.43
CA GLU A 11 -40.47 -7.15 -18.86
C GLU A 11 -41.31 -6.94 -17.60
N GLU A 12 -41.54 -5.68 -17.28
CA GLU A 12 -42.71 -5.12 -16.64
C GLU A 12 -42.34 -3.80 -15.93
N ILE A 13 -42.43 -2.71 -16.64
CA ILE A 13 -42.89 -1.40 -16.18
C ILE A 13 -43.17 -0.54 -17.43
N SER A 14 -44.33 -0.69 -17.99
CA SER A 14 -44.99 0.38 -18.74
C SER A 14 -46.50 0.21 -18.65
N LYS A 15 -47.11 1.02 -17.86
CA LYS A 15 -48.43 1.67 -18.09
C LYS A 15 -48.97 2.25 -16.80
N ASP A 16 -49.40 3.49 -16.97
CA ASP A 16 -50.40 4.25 -16.23
C ASP A 16 -49.91 5.30 -15.21
N GLY A 17 -50.33 6.54 -15.53
CA GLY A 17 -50.63 7.56 -14.57
C GLY A 17 -50.13 8.98 -14.90
N LYS A 18 -50.83 9.69 -15.80
CA LYS A 18 -50.78 11.18 -15.93
C LYS A 18 -51.48 11.84 -14.74
N GLN A 19 -50.98 13.06 -14.41
CA GLN A 19 -51.55 14.18 -13.60
C GLN A 19 -50.85 14.34 -12.25
N ASP A 20 -50.37 15.48 -11.76
CA ASP A 20 -50.69 16.90 -12.01
C ASP A 20 -49.47 17.77 -11.60
N GLU A 21 -49.28 18.89 -12.32
CA GLU A 21 -48.38 20.01 -11.95
C GLU A 21 -48.83 20.65 -10.62
N LYS A 22 -47.87 20.81 -9.67
CA LYS A 22 -47.86 21.96 -8.76
C LYS A 22 -46.43 22.40 -8.49
N THR A 23 -46.14 23.59 -8.93
CA THR A 23 -44.96 24.41 -8.67
C THR A 23 -44.76 24.66 -7.19
N ASP A 24 -43.56 24.49 -6.70
CA ASP A 24 -42.95 25.29 -5.62
C ASP A 24 -41.41 25.16 -5.58
N PRO A 25 -40.67 26.07 -4.87
CA PRO A 25 -39.64 26.86 -5.52
C PRO A 25 -38.20 26.40 -5.20
N ALA A 26 -37.27 26.79 -6.08
CA ALA A 26 -35.84 26.93 -5.95
C ALA A 26 -35.12 26.18 -4.80
N VAL A 27 -34.73 24.93 -5.06
CA VAL A 27 -33.68 24.25 -4.34
C VAL A 27 -32.42 24.26 -5.22
N ASN A 28 -31.40 24.89 -4.70
CA ASN A 28 -30.05 24.98 -5.23
C ASN A 28 -29.60 23.61 -5.79
N LYS A 29 -29.42 23.51 -7.10
CA LYS A 29 -28.76 22.38 -7.76
C LYS A 29 -27.29 22.39 -7.37
N LYS A 30 -26.93 21.72 -6.29
CA LYS A 30 -25.55 21.28 -6.07
C LYS A 30 -25.28 20.18 -7.09
N ASN A 31 -24.21 20.36 -7.86
CA ASN A 31 -23.70 19.48 -8.87
C ASN A 31 -23.51 18.06 -8.30
N TYR A 32 -24.32 17.13 -8.75
CA TYR A 32 -24.05 15.70 -8.59
C TYR A 32 -22.94 15.32 -9.57
N PRO A 33 -21.96 14.55 -9.19
CA PRO A 33 -20.95 14.05 -10.13
C PRO A 33 -21.62 13.21 -11.21
N ASP A 34 -21.28 13.51 -12.45
CA ASP A 34 -21.77 12.87 -13.67
C ASP A 34 -21.68 11.34 -13.60
N ASN A 35 -22.61 10.64 -14.26
CA ASN A 35 -22.64 9.17 -14.41
C ASN A 35 -21.30 8.56 -14.93
N ASN A 36 -20.42 9.35 -15.51
CA ASN A 36 -19.08 8.95 -15.93
C ASN A 36 -18.15 8.48 -14.79
N ILE A 37 -18.40 8.90 -13.54
CA ILE A 37 -17.60 8.42 -12.39
C ILE A 37 -17.98 6.99 -12.02
N ARG A 38 -19.27 6.63 -12.15
CA ARG A 38 -19.75 5.26 -11.89
C ARG A 38 -19.11 4.23 -12.84
N ASP A 39 -19.03 4.56 -14.12
CA ASP A 39 -18.52 3.63 -15.14
C ASP A 39 -16.99 3.44 -15.06
N ASN A 40 -16.24 4.46 -14.65
CA ASN A 40 -14.79 4.36 -14.49
C ASN A 40 -14.36 3.62 -13.21
N PHE A 41 -15.17 3.60 -12.15
CA PHE A 41 -14.83 2.95 -10.89
C PHE A 41 -15.34 1.50 -10.79
N LEU A 42 -16.51 1.19 -11.35
CA LEU A 42 -17.12 -0.14 -11.27
C LEU A 42 -16.62 -1.10 -12.35
N PHE A 43 -16.16 -0.57 -13.47
CA PHE A 43 -15.56 -1.34 -14.55
C PHE A 43 -14.14 -0.80 -14.81
N GLY A 44 -13.25 -0.95 -13.81
CA GLY A 44 -11.85 -0.63 -13.99
C GLY A 44 -11.35 -1.30 -15.27
N ASN A 45 -11.21 -0.51 -16.33
CA ASN A 45 -10.48 -0.94 -17.51
C ASN A 45 -9.04 -1.28 -17.09
N ASN A 46 -8.82 -2.53 -16.71
CA ASN A 46 -7.52 -3.18 -16.73
C ASN A 46 -7.07 -3.41 -18.20
N SER A 47 -7.30 -2.43 -19.06
CA SER A 47 -6.48 -2.31 -20.25
C SER A 47 -5.14 -1.77 -19.76
N THR A 48 -4.16 -2.62 -19.62
CA THR A 48 -2.75 -2.24 -19.72
C THR A 48 -2.64 -1.38 -20.96
N GLY A 49 -2.75 -0.07 -20.78
CA GLY A 49 -2.58 0.91 -21.84
C GLY A 49 -1.13 0.88 -22.26
N ALA A 50 -0.83 -0.01 -23.21
CA ALA A 50 0.43 0.01 -23.90
C ALA A 50 0.54 1.35 -24.61
N ALA A 51 1.49 2.20 -24.19
CA ALA A 51 1.83 3.40 -24.93
C ALA A 51 2.45 2.96 -26.27
N ALA A 52 1.61 2.90 -27.30
CA ALA A 52 2.04 2.66 -28.66
C ALA A 52 2.78 3.91 -29.14
N ILE A 53 4.08 3.80 -29.33
CA ILE A 53 4.85 4.79 -30.06
C ILE A 53 4.52 4.57 -31.54
N LYS A 54 3.69 5.43 -32.13
CA LYS A 54 3.45 5.42 -33.56
C LYS A 54 4.73 5.84 -34.26
N ASP A 55 5.33 4.91 -34.98
CA ASP A 55 6.36 5.20 -35.97
C ASP A 55 5.68 5.34 -37.34
N ASP A 56 6.00 6.40 -38.09
CA ASP A 56 5.43 6.69 -39.43
C ASP A 56 5.86 5.69 -40.51
N THR A 57 6.59 4.62 -40.15
CA THR A 57 7.22 3.68 -41.06
C THR A 57 6.54 2.33 -41.20
N GLY A 58 5.38 2.10 -40.55
CA GLY A 58 4.62 0.84 -40.72
C GLY A 58 5.26 -0.41 -40.05
N GLU A 59 6.24 -0.25 -39.17
CA GLU A 59 6.82 -1.32 -38.37
C GLU A 59 5.94 -1.64 -37.12
N GLU A 60 5.95 -2.90 -36.66
CA GLU A 60 5.19 -3.37 -35.49
C GLU A 60 5.40 -2.43 -34.30
N GLU A 61 4.32 -1.87 -33.79
CA GLU A 61 4.28 -0.97 -32.65
C GLU A 61 5.07 -1.54 -31.44
N PHE A 62 6.13 -0.81 -31.00
CA PHE A 62 6.93 -1.22 -29.85
C PHE A 62 6.16 -1.01 -28.55
N ASN A 63 5.71 -2.10 -27.93
CA ASN A 63 5.01 -2.06 -26.65
C ASN A 63 5.99 -1.92 -25.48
N CYS A 64 5.97 -0.78 -24.78
CA CYS A 64 6.84 -0.49 -23.63
C CYS A 64 6.38 -1.11 -22.32
N ASN A 65 5.15 -1.61 -22.22
CA ASN A 65 4.49 -2.13 -21.01
C ASN A 65 4.45 -1.16 -19.81
N LEU A 66 4.62 0.15 -20.02
CA LEU A 66 4.54 1.14 -18.96
C LEU A 66 3.11 1.58 -18.69
N ASN A 67 2.76 1.75 -17.42
CA ASN A 67 1.53 2.39 -17.02
C ASN A 67 1.70 3.92 -17.09
N GLN A 68 0.96 4.56 -18.00
CA GLN A 68 1.03 6.00 -18.23
C GLN A 68 0.62 6.86 -17.01
N LYS A 69 -0.11 6.27 -16.05
CA LYS A 69 -0.50 6.96 -14.80
C LYS A 69 0.66 7.06 -13.80
N HIS A 70 1.72 6.27 -13.96
CA HIS A 70 2.89 6.34 -13.10
C HIS A 70 3.83 7.43 -13.58
N VAL A 71 3.65 8.63 -13.06
CA VAL A 71 4.45 9.82 -13.38
C VAL A 71 5.01 10.45 -12.10
N PHE A 72 6.03 11.29 -12.23
CA PHE A 72 6.62 11.97 -11.07
C PHE A 72 5.66 12.97 -10.43
N ASP A 73 4.75 13.56 -11.19
CA ASP A 73 3.84 14.61 -10.71
C ASP A 73 2.87 14.10 -9.64
N ASN A 74 2.49 12.82 -9.70
CA ASN A 74 1.63 12.20 -8.68
C ASN A 74 2.40 11.30 -7.69
N PHE A 75 3.74 11.42 -7.66
CA PHE A 75 4.59 10.72 -6.70
C PHE A 75 5.01 11.66 -5.57
N VAL A 76 4.46 11.47 -4.37
CA VAL A 76 4.73 12.34 -3.22
C VAL A 76 6.18 12.18 -2.76
N LYS A 77 6.91 13.31 -2.74
CA LYS A 77 8.29 13.39 -2.25
C LYS A 77 8.31 13.62 -0.73
N GLY A 78 9.22 12.96 -0.04
CA GLY A 78 9.48 13.15 1.39
C GLY A 78 10.79 12.48 1.80
N ASP A 79 11.16 12.61 3.08
CA ASP A 79 12.43 12.10 3.62
C ASP A 79 12.63 10.61 3.35
N SER A 80 11.53 9.84 3.35
CA SER A 80 11.55 8.37 3.18
C SER A 80 11.93 7.91 1.76
N ASN A 81 11.95 8.80 0.76
CA ASN A 81 12.22 8.48 -0.64
C ASN A 81 13.08 9.54 -1.38
N GLU A 82 13.61 10.53 -0.67
CA GLU A 82 14.31 11.65 -1.29
C GLU A 82 15.49 11.23 -2.16
N LEU A 83 16.35 10.33 -1.67
CA LEU A 83 17.51 9.84 -2.42
C LEU A 83 17.07 9.07 -3.68
N ALA A 84 16.03 8.25 -3.57
CA ALA A 84 15.51 7.48 -4.70
C ALA A 84 14.96 8.40 -5.80
N ILE A 85 14.25 9.47 -5.41
CA ILE A 85 13.73 10.47 -6.35
C ILE A 85 14.86 11.28 -6.99
N ALA A 86 15.86 11.71 -6.22
CA ALA A 86 17.01 12.45 -6.74
C ALA A 86 17.77 11.62 -7.78
N ALA A 87 18.00 10.34 -7.48
CA ALA A 87 18.62 9.41 -8.42
C ALA A 87 17.76 9.22 -9.68
N ALA A 88 16.45 9.07 -9.51
CA ALA A 88 15.50 8.93 -10.61
C ALA A 88 15.54 10.11 -11.58
N TYR A 89 15.52 11.35 -11.07
CA TYR A 89 15.66 12.54 -11.92
C TYR A 89 17.00 12.62 -12.64
N ALA A 90 18.09 12.28 -11.97
CA ALA A 90 19.41 12.24 -12.59
C ALA A 90 19.48 11.23 -13.76
N ILE A 91 18.84 10.07 -13.60
CA ILE A 91 18.74 9.02 -14.62
C ILE A 91 17.95 9.51 -15.84
N THR A 92 16.79 10.16 -15.61
CA THR A 92 15.97 10.64 -16.71
C THR A 92 16.65 11.70 -17.58
N ASN A 93 17.63 12.42 -17.04
CA ASN A 93 18.38 13.42 -17.80
C ASN A 93 19.50 12.80 -18.64
N ASN A 94 20.12 11.70 -18.17
CA ASN A 94 21.27 11.05 -18.82
C ASN A 94 21.17 9.52 -18.72
N PRO A 95 20.19 8.87 -19.36
CA PRO A 95 20.02 7.44 -19.29
C PRO A 95 21.24 6.70 -19.91
N GLY A 96 21.73 5.68 -19.19
CA GLY A 96 22.91 4.88 -19.59
C GLY A 96 24.25 5.43 -19.10
N LYS A 97 24.32 6.65 -18.59
CA LYS A 97 25.56 7.27 -18.10
C LYS A 97 25.58 7.45 -16.59
N THR A 98 24.47 7.86 -16.00
CA THR A 98 24.38 8.21 -14.58
C THR A 98 23.71 7.08 -13.83
N TYR A 99 24.32 6.60 -12.74
CA TYR A 99 23.72 5.61 -11.82
C TYR A 99 23.23 4.34 -12.52
N ASN A 100 24.08 3.66 -13.26
CA ASN A 100 23.74 2.45 -14.01
C ASN A 100 24.51 1.23 -13.49
N PRO A 101 23.84 0.16 -13.04
CA PRO A 101 22.38 0.03 -12.89
C PRO A 101 21.82 0.89 -11.76
N PHE A 102 20.51 1.14 -11.80
CA PHE A 102 19.75 1.68 -10.68
C PHE A 102 19.02 0.55 -9.96
N PHE A 103 19.31 0.37 -8.70
CA PHE A 103 18.68 -0.63 -7.86
C PHE A 103 17.88 0.03 -6.74
N ILE A 104 16.56 -0.23 -6.71
CA ILE A 104 15.67 0.31 -5.68
C ILE A 104 15.06 -0.83 -4.86
N TYR A 105 15.07 -0.70 -3.54
CA TYR A 105 14.44 -1.70 -2.67
C TYR A 105 13.59 -1.04 -1.57
N GLY A 106 12.76 -1.84 -0.91
CA GLY A 106 11.89 -1.40 0.18
C GLY A 106 10.70 -2.32 0.34
N GLY A 107 9.96 -2.15 1.43
CA GLY A 107 8.78 -2.96 1.73
C GLY A 107 7.75 -3.02 0.60
N VAL A 108 6.83 -3.98 0.70
CA VAL A 108 5.73 -4.11 -0.26
C VAL A 108 4.80 -2.91 -0.16
N GLY A 109 4.37 -2.37 -1.32
CA GLY A 109 3.39 -1.27 -1.37
C GLY A 109 3.94 0.11 -1.00
N LEU A 110 5.26 0.34 -1.07
CA LEU A 110 5.89 1.64 -0.80
C LEU A 110 6.10 2.54 -2.04
N GLY A 111 5.64 2.11 -3.22
CA GLY A 111 5.71 2.92 -4.45
C GLY A 111 6.92 2.63 -5.35
N LYS A 112 7.70 1.56 -5.13
CA LYS A 112 8.85 1.19 -6.00
C LYS A 112 8.45 1.09 -7.47
N THR A 113 7.44 0.28 -7.78
CA THR A 113 6.92 0.08 -9.14
C THR A 113 6.49 1.40 -9.77
N HIS A 114 5.84 2.29 -9.01
CA HIS A 114 5.47 3.61 -9.48
C HIS A 114 6.71 4.41 -9.89
N LEU A 115 7.71 4.51 -9.02
CA LEU A 115 8.91 5.32 -9.28
C LEU A 115 9.70 4.81 -10.49
N ILE A 116 9.93 3.49 -10.63
CA ILE A 116 10.68 2.95 -11.76
C ILE A 116 9.92 3.12 -13.09
N GLN A 117 8.59 3.04 -13.07
CA GLN A 117 7.79 3.32 -14.26
C GLN A 117 7.70 4.81 -14.58
N ALA A 118 7.68 5.68 -13.55
CA ALA A 118 7.79 7.13 -13.75
C ALA A 118 9.11 7.53 -14.44
N ILE A 119 10.22 6.86 -14.08
CA ILE A 119 11.49 7.02 -14.80
C ILE A 119 11.33 6.65 -16.27
N GLY A 120 10.71 5.50 -16.56
CA GLY A 120 10.49 5.04 -17.94
C GLY A 120 9.65 6.00 -18.76
N ASN A 121 8.53 6.46 -18.21
CA ASN A 121 7.63 7.43 -18.86
C ASN A 121 8.33 8.77 -19.12
N GLU A 122 9.10 9.28 -18.16
CA GLU A 122 9.83 10.53 -18.32
C GLU A 122 10.96 10.42 -19.36
N ILE A 123 11.64 9.26 -19.44
CA ILE A 123 12.66 9.01 -20.49
C ILE A 123 11.98 8.99 -21.86
N LEU A 124 10.85 8.35 -22.03
CA LEU A 124 10.11 8.35 -23.31
C LEU A 124 9.66 9.76 -23.70
N LYS A 125 9.20 10.54 -22.73
CA LYS A 125 8.80 11.93 -22.95
C LYS A 125 9.98 12.82 -23.42
N LYS A 126 11.17 12.65 -22.81
CA LYS A 126 12.39 13.40 -23.16
C LYS A 126 13.10 12.88 -24.41
N PHE A 127 13.01 11.59 -24.67
CA PHE A 127 13.71 10.89 -25.74
C PHE A 127 12.75 9.90 -26.46
N PRO A 128 11.82 10.40 -27.30
CA PRO A 128 10.76 9.56 -27.92
C PRO A 128 11.27 8.37 -28.75
N GLY A 129 12.51 8.47 -29.28
CA GLY A 129 13.11 7.38 -30.11
C GLY A 129 13.78 6.27 -29.30
N LYS A 130 13.77 6.32 -27.94
CA LYS A 130 14.37 5.27 -27.13
C LYS A 130 13.43 4.10 -26.89
N LYS A 131 13.98 2.89 -26.95
CA LYS A 131 13.25 1.65 -26.62
C LYS A 131 13.35 1.40 -25.13
N VAL A 132 12.29 1.81 -24.39
CA VAL A 132 12.14 1.57 -22.94
C VAL A 132 11.19 0.41 -22.73
N TYR A 133 11.58 -0.61 -21.98
CA TYR A 133 10.75 -1.78 -21.73
C TYR A 133 10.67 -2.10 -20.25
N TYR A 134 9.44 -2.19 -19.75
CA TYR A 134 9.12 -2.62 -18.39
C TYR A 134 8.64 -4.07 -18.39
N THR A 135 9.15 -4.87 -17.47
CA THR A 135 8.67 -6.23 -17.22
C THR A 135 8.89 -6.59 -15.74
N THR A 136 8.09 -7.53 -15.23
CA THR A 136 8.33 -8.12 -13.92
C THR A 136 9.24 -9.34 -14.04
N ALA A 137 9.96 -9.71 -12.98
CA ALA A 137 10.79 -10.93 -13.00
C ALA A 137 9.98 -12.23 -13.22
N PRO A 138 8.74 -12.38 -12.73
CA PRO A 138 7.84 -13.46 -13.14
C PRO A 138 7.57 -13.49 -14.65
N ASP A 139 7.21 -12.35 -15.26
CA ASP A 139 6.92 -12.28 -16.69
C ASP A 139 8.16 -12.52 -17.53
N PHE A 140 9.30 -11.94 -17.16
CA PHE A 140 10.59 -12.22 -17.77
C PHE A 140 10.91 -13.73 -17.77
N THR A 141 10.68 -14.40 -16.63
CA THR A 141 10.87 -15.84 -16.50
C THR A 141 9.93 -16.61 -17.42
N THR A 142 8.67 -16.21 -17.48
CA THR A 142 7.65 -16.85 -18.33
C THR A 142 7.99 -16.68 -19.81
N GLN A 143 8.39 -15.49 -20.24
CA GLN A 143 8.85 -15.25 -21.62
C GLN A 143 10.04 -16.13 -21.98
N PHE A 144 11.03 -16.24 -21.08
CA PHE A 144 12.20 -17.09 -21.30
C PHE A 144 11.85 -18.57 -21.38
N THR A 145 11.04 -19.09 -20.44
CA THR A 145 10.66 -20.50 -20.41
C THR A 145 9.79 -20.91 -21.59
N ASN A 146 8.83 -20.07 -21.98
CA ASN A 146 7.97 -20.30 -23.15
C ASN A 146 8.80 -20.30 -24.44
N ASN A 147 9.77 -19.41 -24.53
CA ASN A 147 10.67 -19.34 -25.68
C ASN A 147 11.54 -20.60 -25.82
N ILE A 148 12.05 -21.15 -24.69
CA ILE A 148 12.76 -22.44 -24.70
C ILE A 148 11.83 -23.59 -25.06
N ALA A 149 10.60 -23.60 -24.57
CA ALA A 149 9.62 -24.67 -24.87
C ALA A 149 9.25 -24.69 -26.37
N GLN A 150 8.98 -23.51 -26.94
CA GLN A 150 8.71 -23.38 -28.38
C GLN A 150 9.92 -23.84 -29.25
N SER A 151 11.14 -23.48 -28.83
CA SER A 151 12.36 -23.89 -29.52
C SER A 151 12.60 -25.42 -29.51
N ARG A 152 11.97 -26.15 -28.58
CA ARG A 152 12.05 -27.62 -28.51
C ARG A 152 11.02 -28.33 -29.38
N ILE A 153 9.89 -27.69 -29.67
CA ILE A 153 8.81 -28.23 -30.48
C ILE A 153 9.15 -28.12 -31.98
N ASP A 154 9.81 -27.06 -32.40
CA ASP A 154 10.22 -26.79 -33.78
C ASP A 154 11.60 -27.35 -34.10
N PHE A 155 11.73 -28.65 -34.22
CA PHE A 155 12.99 -29.34 -34.54
C PHE A 155 13.62 -28.91 -35.87
N SER A 156 12.87 -28.34 -36.81
CA SER A 156 13.36 -27.86 -38.08
C SER A 156 13.86 -26.41 -38.11
N THR A 157 13.47 -25.59 -37.09
CA THR A 157 13.77 -24.16 -37.05
C THR A 157 14.48 -23.72 -35.74
N ASN A 158 15.07 -24.67 -35.04
CA ASN A 158 15.57 -24.61 -33.64
C ASN A 158 16.61 -23.50 -33.30
N LYS A 159 16.89 -22.62 -34.25
CA LYS A 159 17.89 -21.54 -34.10
C LYS A 159 17.26 -20.15 -33.96
N TYR A 160 15.94 -19.99 -34.20
CA TYR A 160 15.30 -18.68 -34.33
C TYR A 160 14.53 -18.20 -33.11
N GLY A 161 13.95 -19.08 -32.30
CA GLY A 161 13.12 -18.68 -31.14
C GLY A 161 13.90 -17.98 -30.03
N THR A 162 14.93 -18.63 -29.48
CA THR A 162 15.81 -18.05 -28.45
C THR A 162 16.56 -16.83 -28.94
N LYS A 163 16.92 -16.78 -30.21
CA LYS A 163 17.55 -15.63 -30.85
C LYS A 163 16.63 -14.42 -30.93
N LYS A 164 15.33 -14.61 -31.15
CA LYS A 164 14.36 -13.51 -31.25
C LYS A 164 14.21 -12.80 -29.90
N LEU A 165 14.03 -13.54 -28.80
CA LEU A 165 13.93 -12.98 -27.45
C LEU A 165 15.24 -12.31 -27.00
N ASP A 166 16.39 -12.96 -27.22
CA ASP A 166 17.71 -12.41 -26.93
C ASP A 166 17.95 -11.11 -27.71
N SER A 167 17.63 -11.09 -29.01
CA SER A 167 17.77 -9.91 -29.86
C SER A 167 16.84 -8.77 -29.40
N PHE A 168 15.61 -9.09 -28.99
CA PHE A 168 14.67 -8.12 -28.43
C PHE A 168 15.26 -7.42 -27.22
N TYR A 169 15.63 -8.17 -26.16
CA TYR A 169 16.19 -7.56 -24.96
C TYR A 169 17.46 -6.78 -25.22
N LYS A 170 18.35 -7.28 -26.09
CA LYS A 170 19.60 -6.60 -26.47
C LYS A 170 19.40 -5.32 -27.28
N SER A 171 18.23 -5.16 -27.92
CA SER A 171 17.90 -3.95 -28.68
C SER A 171 17.40 -2.79 -27.83
N LEU A 172 17.11 -3.02 -26.55
CA LEU A 172 16.55 -2.01 -25.65
C LEU A 172 17.55 -0.91 -25.32
N ASP A 173 17.06 0.32 -25.12
CA ASP A 173 17.83 1.42 -24.56
C ASP A 173 17.73 1.49 -23.05
N VAL A 174 16.57 1.09 -22.52
CA VAL A 174 16.29 1.03 -21.08
C VAL A 174 15.52 -0.24 -20.76
N LEU A 175 16.07 -1.07 -19.88
CA LEU A 175 15.38 -2.23 -19.31
C LEU A 175 14.99 -1.92 -17.86
N ILE A 176 13.70 -2.07 -17.56
CA ILE A 176 13.16 -1.95 -16.21
C ILE A 176 12.65 -3.33 -15.80
N LEU A 177 13.30 -3.95 -14.81
CA LEU A 177 12.94 -5.28 -14.29
C LEU A 177 12.49 -5.15 -12.83
N ASP A 178 11.20 -5.33 -12.63
CA ASP A 178 10.55 -5.20 -11.33
C ASP A 178 10.56 -6.54 -10.57
N ASP A 179 10.64 -6.46 -9.25
CA ASP A 179 10.52 -7.59 -8.33
C ASP A 179 11.53 -8.72 -8.57
N ILE A 180 12.83 -8.38 -8.68
CA ILE A 180 13.91 -9.35 -9.01
C ILE A 180 14.07 -10.48 -8.00
N GLN A 181 13.52 -10.38 -6.78
CA GLN A 181 13.53 -11.47 -5.81
C GLN A 181 12.86 -12.75 -6.35
N TYR A 182 11.98 -12.63 -7.34
CA TYR A 182 11.35 -13.77 -8.01
C TYR A 182 12.27 -14.53 -8.98
N LEU A 183 13.49 -14.05 -9.23
CA LEU A 183 14.53 -14.83 -9.94
C LEU A 183 15.19 -15.88 -9.04
N SER A 184 14.96 -15.83 -7.73
CA SER A 184 15.51 -16.77 -6.75
C SER A 184 15.25 -18.24 -7.15
N GLY A 185 16.33 -19.05 -7.15
CA GLY A 185 16.27 -20.47 -7.49
C GLY A 185 16.03 -20.80 -8.97
N LYS A 186 16.03 -19.81 -9.87
CA LYS A 186 15.79 -20.00 -11.30
C LYS A 186 17.09 -19.85 -12.11
N GLU A 187 18.04 -20.74 -11.91
CA GLU A 187 19.40 -20.67 -12.46
C GLU A 187 19.45 -20.31 -13.96
N LYS A 188 18.68 -21.00 -14.81
CA LYS A 188 18.65 -20.75 -16.26
C LYS A 188 18.16 -19.35 -16.63
N THR A 189 17.19 -18.83 -15.89
CA THR A 189 16.68 -17.46 -16.07
C THR A 189 17.72 -16.45 -15.58
N GLN A 190 18.45 -16.76 -14.52
CA GLN A 190 19.54 -15.94 -14.01
C GLN A 190 20.71 -15.90 -15.00
N ASP A 191 21.07 -17.02 -15.63
CA ASP A 191 22.05 -17.07 -16.72
C ASP A 191 21.66 -16.15 -17.89
N PHE A 192 20.39 -16.21 -18.31
CA PHE A 192 19.90 -15.37 -19.38
C PHE A 192 19.92 -13.88 -18.98
N MET A 193 19.46 -13.55 -17.78
CA MET A 193 19.52 -12.18 -17.26
C MET A 193 20.96 -11.65 -17.19
N TYR A 194 21.92 -12.49 -16.78
CA TYR A 194 23.33 -12.13 -16.74
C TYR A 194 23.88 -11.78 -18.13
N GLN A 195 23.50 -12.52 -19.16
CA GLN A 195 23.90 -12.24 -20.55
C GLN A 195 23.31 -10.91 -21.06
N ILE A 196 22.01 -10.68 -20.81
CA ILE A 196 21.31 -9.44 -21.15
C ILE A 196 21.97 -8.26 -20.43
N PHE A 197 22.19 -8.38 -19.11
CA PHE A 197 22.85 -7.35 -18.31
C PHE A 197 24.19 -6.94 -18.92
N ASN A 198 25.08 -7.89 -19.16
CA ASN A 198 26.42 -7.59 -19.68
C ASN A 198 26.35 -6.91 -21.05
N THR A 199 25.42 -7.34 -21.92
CA THR A 199 25.26 -6.73 -23.25
C THR A 199 24.79 -5.28 -23.14
N LEU A 200 23.73 -5.03 -22.38
CA LEU A 200 23.16 -3.68 -22.21
C LEU A 200 24.16 -2.74 -21.53
N TYR A 201 24.80 -3.21 -20.45
CA TYR A 201 25.76 -2.42 -19.72
C TYR A 201 26.99 -2.01 -20.59
N ASN A 202 27.55 -2.94 -21.35
CA ASN A 202 28.67 -2.67 -22.25
C ASN A 202 28.27 -1.69 -23.38
N GLN A 203 27.02 -1.70 -23.82
CA GLN A 203 26.48 -0.78 -24.80
C GLN A 203 26.04 0.56 -24.20
N LYS A 204 26.29 0.80 -22.90
CA LYS A 204 25.86 2.00 -22.15
C LYS A 204 24.35 2.21 -22.20
N LYS A 205 23.58 1.13 -22.24
CA LYS A 205 22.12 1.10 -22.09
C LYS A 205 21.79 1.12 -20.60
N HIS A 206 20.62 1.66 -20.23
CA HIS A 206 20.25 1.81 -18.83
C HIS A 206 19.51 0.58 -18.30
N ILE A 207 19.79 0.19 -17.06
CA ILE A 207 19.15 -0.95 -16.41
C ILE A 207 18.64 -0.52 -15.04
N ILE A 208 17.37 -0.81 -14.79
CA ILE A 208 16.68 -0.47 -13.53
C ILE A 208 16.13 -1.75 -12.91
N PHE A 209 16.36 -1.94 -11.62
CA PHE A 209 15.88 -3.07 -10.85
C PHE A 209 15.10 -2.62 -9.64
N SER A 210 14.05 -3.37 -9.29
CA SER A 210 13.38 -3.24 -8.01
C SER A 210 13.40 -4.55 -7.21
N SER A 211 13.32 -4.45 -5.87
CA SER A 211 13.18 -5.60 -4.98
C SER A 211 12.42 -5.25 -3.70
N ASP A 212 11.87 -6.25 -3.03
CA ASP A 212 11.25 -6.11 -1.69
C ASP A 212 12.29 -5.98 -0.56
N LYS A 213 13.57 -6.29 -0.83
CA LYS A 213 14.69 -6.29 0.14
C LYS A 213 16.01 -5.97 -0.54
N PRO A 214 17.04 -5.58 0.24
CA PRO A 214 18.38 -5.33 -0.29
C PRO A 214 18.96 -6.58 -0.98
N VAL A 215 19.79 -6.37 -2.00
CA VAL A 215 20.40 -7.45 -2.81
C VAL A 215 21.08 -8.52 -1.94
N SER A 216 21.79 -8.10 -0.89
CA SER A 216 22.51 -9.01 0.04
C SER A 216 21.58 -9.96 0.81
N GLN A 217 20.27 -9.67 0.89
CA GLN A 217 19.29 -10.49 1.59
C GLN A 217 18.49 -11.40 0.64
N ILE A 218 18.69 -11.31 -0.67
CA ILE A 218 18.00 -12.15 -1.64
C ILE A 218 18.74 -13.50 -1.74
N LYS A 219 18.18 -14.52 -1.13
CA LYS A 219 18.73 -15.88 -1.19
C LYS A 219 18.43 -16.51 -2.56
N GLY A 220 19.33 -17.39 -3.04
CA GLY A 220 19.12 -18.16 -4.28
C GLY A 220 19.33 -17.35 -5.58
N ILE A 221 19.96 -16.20 -5.49
CA ILE A 221 20.54 -15.47 -6.63
C ILE A 221 22.05 -15.70 -6.64
N GLU A 222 22.60 -15.95 -7.82
CA GLU A 222 24.04 -16.20 -8.00
C GLU A 222 24.88 -14.94 -7.69
N GLU A 223 26.05 -15.13 -7.07
CA GLU A 223 26.95 -14.05 -6.65
C GLU A 223 27.34 -13.12 -7.80
N ARG A 224 27.49 -13.67 -9.01
CA ARG A 224 27.82 -12.87 -10.20
C ARG A 224 26.73 -11.85 -10.55
N LEU A 225 25.43 -12.19 -10.34
CA LEU A 225 24.31 -11.25 -10.53
C LEU A 225 24.22 -10.27 -9.37
N ILE A 226 24.42 -10.73 -8.12
CA ILE A 226 24.46 -9.87 -6.94
C ILE A 226 25.50 -8.75 -7.14
N SER A 227 26.70 -9.12 -7.57
CA SER A 227 27.77 -8.16 -7.88
C SER A 227 27.34 -7.14 -8.95
N ARG A 228 26.63 -7.60 -10.01
CA ARG A 228 26.14 -6.70 -11.06
C ARG A 228 25.08 -5.73 -10.58
N PHE A 229 24.16 -6.20 -9.76
CA PHE A 229 23.08 -5.34 -9.21
C PHE A 229 23.66 -4.23 -8.30
N GLN A 230 24.80 -4.46 -7.68
CA GLN A 230 25.46 -3.50 -6.79
C GLN A 230 26.42 -2.52 -7.51
N TRP A 231 26.66 -2.67 -8.81
CA TRP A 231 27.66 -1.84 -9.53
C TRP A 231 27.30 -0.35 -9.61
N GLY A 232 26.02 -0.01 -9.69
CA GLY A 232 25.56 1.37 -9.81
C GLY A 232 25.17 1.98 -8.48
N ILE A 233 24.01 2.63 -8.45
CA ILE A 233 23.44 3.16 -7.21
C ILE A 233 22.36 2.25 -6.67
N THR A 234 22.40 2.02 -5.36
CA THR A 234 21.35 1.32 -4.63
C THR A 234 20.68 2.32 -3.68
N THR A 235 19.36 2.44 -3.77
CA THR A 235 18.56 3.28 -2.89
C THR A 235 17.42 2.48 -2.27
N ASP A 236 16.97 2.91 -1.10
CA ASP A 236 15.80 2.35 -0.45
C ASP A 236 14.62 3.32 -0.45
N ILE A 237 13.42 2.75 -0.31
CA ILE A 237 12.22 3.49 0.03
C ILE A 237 11.75 2.99 1.39
N GLN A 238 11.70 3.91 2.36
CA GLN A 238 11.22 3.66 3.70
C GLN A 238 9.70 3.92 3.81
N PRO A 239 9.02 3.36 4.81
CA PRO A 239 7.64 3.72 5.10
C PRO A 239 7.48 5.23 5.29
N PRO A 240 6.43 5.84 4.70
CA PRO A 240 6.20 7.27 4.81
C PRO A 240 5.90 7.68 6.26
N ASN A 241 6.41 8.85 6.67
CA ASN A 241 6.02 9.48 7.92
C ASN A 241 4.55 9.92 7.90
N TRP A 242 4.00 10.43 9.02
CA TRP A 242 2.59 10.77 9.11
C TRP A 242 2.19 11.88 8.12
N GLU A 243 3.01 12.92 8.02
CA GLU A 243 2.80 14.07 7.13
C GLU A 243 2.76 13.64 5.66
N MET A 244 3.69 12.78 5.28
CA MET A 244 3.74 12.25 3.92
C MET A 244 2.53 11.36 3.62
N ARG A 245 2.04 10.56 4.59
CA ARG A 245 0.80 9.80 4.41
C ARG A 245 -0.41 10.69 4.22
N VAL A 246 -0.53 11.77 4.99
CA VAL A 246 -1.58 12.78 4.80
C VAL A 246 -1.54 13.33 3.37
N ALA A 247 -0.37 13.74 2.88
CA ALA A 247 -0.21 14.26 1.52
C ALA A 247 -0.57 13.21 0.45
N ILE A 248 -0.17 11.95 0.64
CA ILE A 248 -0.53 10.87 -0.29
C ILE A 248 -2.04 10.65 -0.34
N ILE A 249 -2.71 10.64 0.82
CA ILE A 249 -4.16 10.43 0.91
C ILE A 249 -4.89 11.59 0.24
N GLN A 250 -4.49 12.84 0.53
CA GLN A 250 -5.08 14.01 -0.07
C GLN A 250 -4.96 13.98 -1.60
N ASN A 251 -3.74 13.75 -2.13
CA ASN A 251 -3.52 13.65 -3.57
C ASN A 251 -4.39 12.56 -4.22
N LYS A 252 -4.62 11.42 -3.53
CA LYS A 252 -5.47 10.34 -4.08
C LYS A 252 -6.95 10.70 -4.15
N PHE A 253 -7.45 11.46 -3.20
CA PHE A 253 -8.82 11.99 -3.27
C PHE A 253 -8.92 13.09 -4.34
N ASP A 254 -7.92 13.98 -4.45
CA ASP A 254 -7.85 15.03 -5.45
C ASP A 254 -7.81 14.44 -6.88
N GLU A 255 -7.01 13.38 -7.12
CA GLU A 255 -7.00 12.63 -8.40
C GLU A 255 -8.39 12.09 -8.78
N SER A 256 -9.23 11.82 -7.79
CA SER A 256 -10.60 11.33 -7.98
C SER A 256 -11.64 12.46 -8.06
N ASN A 257 -11.22 13.72 -7.92
CA ASN A 257 -12.09 14.90 -7.81
C ASN A 257 -13.16 14.77 -6.71
N ILE A 258 -12.76 14.26 -5.55
CA ILE A 258 -13.66 14.03 -4.41
C ILE A 258 -13.17 14.85 -3.22
N ASP A 259 -14.06 15.71 -2.71
CA ASP A 259 -13.82 16.43 -1.47
C ASP A 259 -13.92 15.47 -0.27
N VAL A 260 -12.90 15.47 0.57
CA VAL A 260 -12.81 14.63 1.76
C VAL A 260 -12.61 15.49 3.00
N PRO A 261 -13.35 15.25 4.11
CA PRO A 261 -13.11 15.94 5.36
C PRO A 261 -11.69 15.64 5.90
N GLU A 262 -11.03 16.65 6.43
CA GLU A 262 -9.67 16.56 6.99
C GLU A 262 -9.55 15.48 8.07
N GLU A 263 -10.59 15.34 8.90
CA GLU A 263 -10.67 14.29 9.93
C GLU A 263 -10.57 12.87 9.37
N VAL A 264 -11.13 12.62 8.18
CA VAL A 264 -11.05 11.33 7.48
C VAL A 264 -9.63 11.08 6.99
N VAL A 265 -8.99 12.10 6.38
CA VAL A 265 -7.59 12.02 5.93
C VAL A 265 -6.67 11.69 7.11
N HIS A 266 -6.80 12.40 8.23
CA HIS A 266 -6.01 12.18 9.43
C HIS A 266 -6.28 10.80 10.05
N PHE A 267 -7.53 10.35 10.02
CA PHE A 267 -7.89 9.04 10.52
C PHE A 267 -7.25 7.91 9.70
N ILE A 268 -7.27 7.99 8.38
CA ILE A 268 -6.61 7.03 7.48
C ILE A 268 -5.10 7.04 7.74
N ALA A 269 -4.47 8.24 7.75
CA ALA A 269 -3.02 8.40 7.95
C ALA A 269 -2.54 7.85 9.30
N THR A 270 -3.37 7.92 10.34
CA THR A 270 -3.04 7.44 11.69
C THR A 270 -3.12 5.92 11.79
N ASN A 271 -4.11 5.31 11.14
CA ASN A 271 -4.40 3.89 11.26
C ASN A 271 -3.65 3.01 10.27
N ILE A 272 -3.26 3.54 9.08
CA ILE A 272 -2.52 2.78 8.06
C ILE A 272 -1.10 3.33 7.97
N LYS A 273 -0.11 2.56 8.43
CA LYS A 273 1.27 3.02 8.58
C LYS A 273 2.25 2.40 7.58
N ASP A 274 2.00 1.17 7.15
CA ASP A 274 3.04 0.32 6.59
C ASP A 274 2.97 0.17 5.07
N SER A 275 1.87 0.59 4.42
CA SER A 275 1.66 0.32 2.99
C SER A 275 0.79 1.38 2.31
N ILE A 276 1.34 2.03 1.29
CA ILE A 276 0.59 2.96 0.43
C ILE A 276 -0.51 2.20 -0.35
N ARG A 277 -0.23 0.96 -0.78
CA ARG A 277 -1.23 0.11 -1.44
C ARG A 277 -2.45 -0.15 -0.55
N THR A 278 -2.24 -0.32 0.76
CA THR A 278 -3.35 -0.47 1.72
C THR A 278 -4.12 0.84 1.86
N ILE A 279 -3.44 1.99 1.88
CA ILE A 279 -4.08 3.32 1.85
C ILE A 279 -4.97 3.46 0.60
N GLU A 280 -4.43 3.16 -0.57
CA GLU A 280 -5.17 3.21 -1.85
C GLU A 280 -6.40 2.29 -1.82
N GLY A 281 -6.24 1.05 -1.36
CA GLY A 281 -7.36 0.12 -1.21
C GLY A 281 -8.46 0.62 -0.27
N CYS A 282 -8.08 1.27 0.84
CA CYS A 282 -9.04 1.89 1.75
C CYS A 282 -9.75 3.10 1.11
N ILE A 283 -9.03 3.97 0.39
CA ILE A 283 -9.63 5.11 -0.31
C ILE A 283 -10.67 4.63 -1.33
N VAL A 284 -10.32 3.63 -2.15
CA VAL A 284 -11.27 3.02 -3.10
C VAL A 284 -12.50 2.46 -2.38
N GLY A 285 -12.30 1.78 -1.26
CA GLY A 285 -13.40 1.25 -0.43
C GLY A 285 -14.28 2.34 0.16
N ILE A 286 -13.69 3.45 0.63
CA ILE A 286 -14.43 4.60 1.18
C ILE A 286 -15.26 5.27 0.10
N ILE A 287 -14.69 5.49 -1.08
CA ILE A 287 -15.40 6.07 -2.23
C ILE A 287 -16.57 5.15 -2.64
N ALA A 288 -16.32 3.85 -2.76
CA ALA A 288 -17.36 2.89 -3.12
C ALA A 288 -18.51 2.86 -2.10
N ASP A 289 -18.21 2.81 -0.79
CA ASP A 289 -19.23 2.82 0.26
C ASP A 289 -20.01 4.15 0.28
N SER A 290 -19.34 5.30 0.09
CA SER A 290 -19.99 6.61 0.05
C SER A 290 -21.03 6.69 -1.09
N VAL A 291 -20.66 6.24 -2.29
CA VAL A 291 -21.55 6.23 -3.46
C VAL A 291 -22.74 5.27 -3.26
N LEU A 292 -22.48 4.07 -2.71
CA LEU A 292 -23.52 3.03 -2.60
C LEU A 292 -24.49 3.26 -1.45
N ARG A 293 -24.02 3.81 -0.32
CA ARG A 293 -24.81 3.86 0.92
C ARG A 293 -25.15 5.26 1.40
N TYR A 294 -24.32 6.26 1.08
CA TYR A 294 -24.38 7.59 1.69
C TYR A 294 -24.51 8.73 0.65
N LYS A 295 -25.05 8.42 -0.53
CA LYS A 295 -25.34 9.39 -1.60
C LYS A 295 -24.12 10.23 -2.04
N GLY A 296 -22.92 9.69 -1.88
CA GLY A 296 -21.66 10.35 -2.26
C GLY A 296 -21.00 11.18 -1.14
N GLU A 297 -21.59 11.31 0.04
CA GLU A 297 -20.97 11.99 1.17
C GLU A 297 -19.95 11.09 1.85
N ILE A 298 -18.75 11.62 2.11
CA ILE A 298 -17.70 10.94 2.88
C ILE A 298 -17.69 11.50 4.30
N ASN A 299 -17.70 10.59 5.29
CA ASN A 299 -17.61 10.92 6.70
C ASN A 299 -16.73 9.91 7.46
N LEU A 300 -16.45 10.22 8.72
CA LEU A 300 -15.59 9.41 9.56
C LEU A 300 -16.14 7.99 9.78
N GLU A 301 -17.45 7.82 9.88
CA GLU A 301 -18.10 6.51 10.07
C GLU A 301 -17.80 5.55 8.91
N ILE A 302 -17.85 6.05 7.67
CA ILE A 302 -17.52 5.26 6.48
C ILE A 302 -16.05 4.84 6.55
N ALA A 303 -15.14 5.78 6.87
CA ALA A 303 -13.72 5.49 6.98
C ALA A 303 -13.44 4.43 8.06
N GLU A 304 -14.05 4.54 9.23
CA GLU A 304 -13.95 3.55 10.31
C GLU A 304 -14.39 2.16 9.85
N ASN A 305 -15.54 2.07 9.19
CA ASN A 305 -16.11 0.81 8.71
C ASN A 305 -15.23 0.15 7.64
N VAL A 306 -14.71 0.94 6.68
CA VAL A 306 -13.85 0.42 5.61
C VAL A 306 -12.51 -0.03 6.16
N ILE A 307 -11.85 0.80 6.94
CA ILE A 307 -10.55 0.48 7.54
C ILE A 307 -10.68 -0.74 8.46
N GLY A 308 -11.78 -0.83 9.23
CA GLY A 308 -12.08 -2.00 10.07
C GLY A 308 -12.18 -3.31 9.29
N ARG A 309 -12.71 -3.26 8.07
CA ARG A 309 -12.79 -4.44 7.17
C ARG A 309 -11.43 -4.80 6.55
N VAL A 310 -10.62 -3.80 6.20
CA VAL A 310 -9.35 -4.01 5.48
C VAL A 310 -8.22 -4.44 6.43
N ILE A 311 -8.09 -3.80 7.59
CA ILE A 311 -6.98 -4.07 8.52
C ILE A 311 -7.36 -5.14 9.56
N GLY A 312 -8.65 -5.48 9.67
CA GLY A 312 -9.17 -6.32 10.73
C GLY A 312 -9.08 -5.61 12.09
N ASN A 313 -10.18 -5.44 12.79
CA ASN A 313 -10.23 -4.73 14.08
C ASN A 313 -9.34 -3.47 14.10
N VAL A 314 -9.75 -2.45 13.36
CA VAL A 314 -9.41 -1.09 13.77
C VAL A 314 -9.92 -1.02 15.20
N ARG A 315 -8.99 -1.02 16.16
CA ARG A 315 -9.34 -0.61 17.50
C ARG A 315 -9.99 0.76 17.29
N ARG A 316 -11.30 0.83 17.40
CA ARG A 316 -11.91 2.11 17.69
C ARG A 316 -11.06 2.65 18.82
N ALA A 317 -10.28 3.66 18.55
CA ALA A 317 -9.90 4.57 19.57
C ALA A 317 -11.20 5.33 19.90
N LYS A 318 -12.17 4.63 20.52
CA LYS A 318 -13.00 5.32 21.49
C LYS A 318 -11.96 6.00 22.35
N ASN A 319 -12.06 7.30 22.51
CA ASN A 319 -11.26 8.04 23.48
C ASN A 319 -11.58 7.45 24.86
N ILE A 320 -10.99 6.27 25.12
CA ILE A 320 -11.07 5.66 26.45
C ILE A 320 -10.23 6.58 27.31
N SER A 321 -10.91 7.48 28.00
CA SER A 321 -10.23 8.40 28.91
C SER A 321 -9.65 7.60 30.08
N ILE A 322 -8.60 8.13 30.70
CA ILE A 322 -8.04 7.51 31.91
C ILE A 322 -9.11 7.40 33.00
N GLU A 323 -10.00 8.39 33.11
CA GLU A 323 -11.11 8.41 34.02
C GLU A 323 -12.03 7.21 33.81
N ASN A 324 -12.38 6.91 32.58
CA ASN A 324 -13.21 5.74 32.24
C ASN A 324 -12.51 4.42 32.61
N ILE A 325 -11.19 4.35 32.43
CA ILE A 325 -10.41 3.16 32.84
C ILE A 325 -10.42 3.01 34.36
N ILE A 326 -10.15 4.10 35.11
CA ILE A 326 -10.16 4.09 36.56
C ILE A 326 -11.54 3.73 37.10
N TYR A 327 -12.60 4.33 36.53
CA TYR A 327 -14.00 4.07 36.93
C TYR A 327 -14.34 2.58 36.70
N THR A 328 -14.04 2.04 35.53
CA THR A 328 -14.37 0.65 35.19
C THR A 328 -13.60 -0.36 36.05
N VAL A 329 -12.30 -0.12 36.26
CA VAL A 329 -11.49 -0.99 37.13
C VAL A 329 -11.94 -0.89 38.58
N ALA A 330 -12.27 0.32 39.08
CA ALA A 330 -12.80 0.51 40.40
C ALA A 330 -14.11 -0.26 40.63
N GLY A 331 -15.04 -0.19 39.67
CA GLY A 331 -16.30 -0.94 39.67
C GLY A 331 -16.08 -2.45 39.65
N TYR A 332 -15.16 -2.94 38.83
CA TYR A 332 -14.84 -4.36 38.71
C TYR A 332 -14.31 -4.95 40.02
N TYR A 333 -13.39 -4.23 40.69
CA TYR A 333 -12.81 -4.65 41.98
C TYR A 333 -13.63 -4.22 43.20
N LYS A 334 -14.79 -3.57 43.00
CA LYS A 334 -15.68 -3.06 44.05
C LYS A 334 -14.92 -2.15 45.07
N ILE A 335 -14.04 -1.30 44.58
CA ILE A 335 -13.28 -0.32 45.35
C ILE A 335 -13.59 1.09 44.81
N SER A 336 -13.32 2.12 45.59
CA SER A 336 -13.49 3.50 45.13
C SER A 336 -12.34 3.95 44.24
N GLU A 337 -12.62 4.84 43.28
CA GLU A 337 -11.61 5.46 42.40
C GLU A 337 -10.49 6.11 43.20
N ASN A 338 -10.85 6.80 44.32
CA ASN A 338 -9.90 7.41 45.21
C ASN A 338 -8.93 6.39 45.86
N GLN A 339 -9.34 5.13 46.03
CA GLN A 339 -8.44 4.09 46.54
C GLN A 339 -7.43 3.66 45.48
N ILE A 340 -7.81 3.61 44.20
CA ILE A 340 -6.87 3.37 43.09
C ILE A 340 -5.80 4.45 43.03
N LEU A 341 -6.20 5.72 43.15
CA LEU A 341 -5.29 6.89 43.14
C LEU A 341 -4.46 7.03 44.39
N SER A 342 -4.89 6.45 45.54
CA SER A 342 -4.25 6.60 46.84
C SER A 342 -2.87 5.92 46.92
N ARG A 343 -2.15 6.17 48.02
CA ARG A 343 -0.89 5.48 48.36
C ARG A 343 -1.08 4.13 49.07
N LYS A 344 -2.34 3.68 49.29
CA LYS A 344 -2.63 2.41 49.93
C LYS A 344 -2.03 1.22 49.20
N ARG A 345 -1.51 0.22 49.93
CA ARG A 345 -0.79 -0.95 49.34
C ARG A 345 -1.41 -2.29 49.74
N THR A 346 -2.72 -2.34 50.02
CA THR A 346 -3.39 -3.64 50.17
C THR A 346 -3.30 -4.40 48.84
N LYS A 347 -3.22 -5.70 48.92
CA LYS A 347 -2.99 -6.59 47.74
C LYS A 347 -4.00 -6.31 46.62
N GLU A 348 -5.26 -6.17 46.96
CA GLU A 348 -6.36 -5.91 45.99
C GLU A 348 -6.23 -4.53 45.32
N ILE A 349 -5.99 -3.45 46.12
CA ILE A 349 -5.84 -2.11 45.56
C ILE A 349 -4.58 -1.98 44.73
N ALA A 350 -3.48 -2.64 45.11
CA ALA A 350 -2.26 -2.66 44.31
C ALA A 350 -2.45 -3.36 42.96
N GLN A 351 -3.13 -4.50 42.94
CA GLN A 351 -3.43 -5.23 41.72
C GLN A 351 -4.37 -4.44 40.82
N ALA A 352 -5.47 -3.89 41.35
CA ALA A 352 -6.39 -3.06 40.56
C ALA A 352 -5.68 -1.86 39.93
N ARG A 353 -4.82 -1.17 40.70
CA ARG A 353 -4.02 -0.04 40.23
C ARG A 353 -3.05 -0.47 39.10
N GLN A 354 -2.37 -1.60 39.26
CA GLN A 354 -1.45 -2.11 38.24
C GLN A 354 -2.19 -2.47 36.94
N ILE A 355 -3.36 -3.10 37.03
CA ILE A 355 -4.22 -3.40 35.88
C ILE A 355 -4.72 -2.11 35.23
N ALA A 356 -5.15 -1.11 36.00
CA ALA A 356 -5.58 0.16 35.45
C ALA A 356 -4.45 0.91 34.72
N MET A 357 -3.23 0.94 35.27
CA MET A 357 -2.05 1.50 34.59
C MET A 357 -1.67 0.70 33.33
N PHE A 358 -1.77 -0.64 33.36
CA PHE A 358 -1.56 -1.49 32.21
C PHE A 358 -2.56 -1.16 31.09
N LEU A 359 -3.85 -1.07 31.43
CA LEU A 359 -4.91 -0.73 30.46
C LEU A 359 -4.77 0.69 29.92
N ALA A 360 -4.37 1.66 30.76
CA ALA A 360 -4.10 3.03 30.32
C ALA A 360 -2.97 3.07 29.29
N LYS A 361 -1.89 2.31 29.49
CA LYS A 361 -0.79 2.22 28.50
C LYS A 361 -1.18 1.44 27.25
N ASP A 362 -2.01 0.41 27.38
CA ASP A 362 -2.42 -0.46 26.26
C ASP A 362 -3.53 0.16 25.39
N LEU A 363 -4.42 0.96 25.98
CA LEU A 363 -5.64 1.48 25.34
C LEU A 363 -5.60 2.98 25.03
N THR A 364 -4.57 3.72 25.48
CA THR A 364 -4.42 5.15 25.21
C THR A 364 -3.08 5.46 24.54
N THR A 365 -2.96 6.64 23.91
CA THR A 365 -1.72 7.14 23.31
C THR A 365 -0.86 7.95 24.27
N LEU A 366 -1.23 8.00 25.55
CA LEU A 366 -0.58 8.83 26.55
C LEU A 366 0.84 8.35 26.91
N THR A 367 1.71 9.29 27.24
CA THR A 367 3.07 8.98 27.72
C THR A 367 3.02 8.37 29.13
N LEU A 368 4.05 7.59 29.49
CA LEU A 368 4.14 7.00 30.84
C LEU A 368 4.09 8.05 31.94
N GLU A 369 4.65 9.23 31.71
CA GLU A 369 4.62 10.36 32.62
C GLU A 369 3.20 10.91 32.78
N SER A 370 2.47 11.12 31.67
CA SER A 370 1.09 11.57 31.69
C SER A 370 0.18 10.57 32.43
N ILE A 371 0.37 9.27 32.17
CA ILE A 371 -0.36 8.21 32.91
C ILE A 371 -0.04 8.32 34.41
N GLY A 372 1.22 8.40 34.77
CA GLY A 372 1.64 8.51 36.19
C GLY A 372 1.00 9.69 36.94
N LEU A 373 0.92 10.86 36.29
CA LEU A 373 0.26 12.06 36.83
C LEU A 373 -1.22 11.78 37.13
N ASN A 374 -1.94 11.15 36.22
CA ASN A 374 -3.36 10.82 36.39
C ASN A 374 -3.63 9.72 37.44
N PHE A 375 -2.61 8.94 37.82
CA PHE A 375 -2.71 7.94 38.90
C PHE A 375 -2.19 8.44 40.24
N GLY A 376 -2.42 9.72 40.55
CA GLY A 376 -2.05 10.34 41.85
C GLY A 376 -0.56 10.66 41.93
N GLY A 377 0.05 11.13 40.85
CA GLY A 377 1.44 11.61 40.82
C GLY A 377 2.46 10.48 40.97
N LYS A 378 2.23 9.32 40.31
CA LYS A 378 3.21 8.25 40.24
C LYS A 378 4.23 8.56 39.15
N ASP A 379 5.47 8.13 39.36
CA ASP A 379 6.54 8.29 38.38
C ASP A 379 6.37 7.31 37.19
N HIS A 380 7.00 7.62 36.06
CA HIS A 380 6.99 6.80 34.86
C HIS A 380 7.53 5.38 35.09
N ALA A 381 8.50 5.22 36.02
CA ALA A 381 9.07 3.91 36.36
C ALA A 381 8.03 3.01 37.04
N THR A 382 7.15 3.57 37.88
CA THR A 382 6.04 2.85 38.52
C THR A 382 5.03 2.36 37.45
N VAL A 383 4.71 3.19 36.46
CA VAL A 383 3.80 2.80 35.35
C VAL A 383 4.41 1.70 34.51
N LEU A 384 5.69 1.84 34.15
CA LEU A 384 6.42 0.84 33.37
C LEU A 384 6.54 -0.50 34.09
N TYR A 385 6.85 -0.45 35.40
CA TYR A 385 6.89 -1.64 36.25
C TYR A 385 5.53 -2.35 36.28
N SER A 386 4.43 -1.60 36.45
CA SER A 386 3.08 -2.14 36.47
C SER A 386 2.73 -2.79 35.14
N TYR A 387 3.07 -2.15 34.02
CA TYR A 387 2.86 -2.68 32.67
C TYR A 387 3.60 -4.02 32.47
N ASN A 388 4.88 -4.07 32.79
CA ASN A 388 5.69 -5.29 32.64
C ASN A 388 5.21 -6.42 33.56
N THR A 389 4.85 -6.10 34.80
CA THR A 389 4.35 -7.06 35.79
C THR A 389 3.05 -7.69 35.32
N ILE A 390 2.08 -6.90 34.89
CA ILE A 390 0.79 -7.40 34.43
C ILE A 390 0.94 -8.17 33.10
N THR A 391 1.81 -7.73 32.19
CA THR A 391 2.14 -8.45 30.95
C THR A 391 2.71 -9.84 31.24
N ALA A 392 3.58 -9.96 32.25
CA ALA A 392 4.15 -11.24 32.65
C ALA A 392 3.13 -12.14 33.36
N LEU A 393 2.28 -11.55 34.21
CA LEU A 393 1.24 -12.28 34.94
C LEU A 393 0.14 -12.79 34.01
N SER A 394 -0.31 -11.99 33.05
CA SER A 394 -1.35 -12.42 32.09
C SER A 394 -0.94 -13.60 31.20
N LYS A 395 0.38 -13.84 31.05
CA LYS A 395 0.90 -15.01 30.32
C LYS A 395 0.97 -16.27 31.17
N LYS A 396 1.00 -16.12 32.52
CA LYS A 396 1.20 -17.23 33.47
C LYS A 396 -0.06 -17.62 34.23
N ASP A 397 -1.00 -16.69 34.39
CA ASP A 397 -2.20 -16.84 35.21
C ASP A 397 -3.44 -16.53 34.35
N ASN A 398 -4.19 -17.57 34.02
CA ASN A 398 -5.42 -17.48 33.24
C ASN A 398 -6.49 -16.61 33.94
N ASN A 399 -6.46 -16.53 35.26
CA ASN A 399 -7.43 -15.72 36.01
C ASN A 399 -7.17 -14.22 35.77
N VAL A 400 -5.91 -13.77 35.79
CA VAL A 400 -5.54 -12.39 35.46
C VAL A 400 -5.82 -12.08 34.00
N PHE A 401 -5.58 -13.02 33.10
CA PHE A 401 -5.92 -12.87 31.69
C PHE A 401 -7.43 -12.65 31.47
N ASN A 402 -8.27 -13.45 32.13
CA ASN A 402 -9.73 -13.34 32.03
C ASN A 402 -10.24 -12.00 32.60
N GLN A 403 -9.73 -11.58 33.77
CA GLN A 403 -10.07 -10.28 34.38
C GLN A 403 -9.76 -9.12 33.43
N ILE A 404 -8.59 -9.10 32.80
CA ILE A 404 -8.20 -8.06 31.84
C ILE A 404 -9.14 -8.09 30.62
N SER A 405 -9.50 -9.27 30.14
CA SER A 405 -10.38 -9.44 28.97
C SER A 405 -11.79 -8.94 29.27
N GLU A 406 -12.35 -9.27 30.42
CA GLU A 406 -13.66 -8.79 30.88
C GLU A 406 -13.69 -7.27 31.03
N ILE A 407 -12.68 -6.68 31.68
CA ILE A 407 -12.58 -5.22 31.84
C ILE A 407 -12.46 -4.53 30.47
N LYS A 408 -11.69 -5.11 29.53
CA LYS A 408 -11.58 -4.60 28.16
C LYS A 408 -12.91 -4.64 27.41
N GLU A 409 -13.71 -5.67 27.63
CA GLU A 409 -15.06 -5.76 27.03
C GLU A 409 -16.01 -4.71 27.59
N ILE A 410 -15.99 -4.47 28.92
CA ILE A 410 -16.78 -3.40 29.54
C ILE A 410 -16.37 -2.03 28.96
N LEU A 411 -15.07 -1.76 28.85
CA LEU A 411 -14.54 -0.51 28.30
C LEU A 411 -14.88 -0.30 26.81
N LYS A 412 -15.05 -1.38 26.04
CA LYS A 412 -15.50 -1.29 24.66
C LYS A 412 -16.98 -0.92 24.51
N ASN A 413 -17.76 -1.19 25.52
CA ASN A 413 -19.22 -0.96 25.50
C ASN A 413 -19.64 0.36 26.18
N LEU A 414 -18.68 1.10 26.75
CA LEU A 414 -18.84 2.47 27.28
C LEU A 414 -18.64 3.51 26.17
#